data_98377ca709cf8b81d5ace6e9b74b987a
#
_entry.id   98377ca709cf8b81d5ace6e9b74b987a
#
_cell.length_a   1.000
_cell.length_b   1.000
_cell.length_c   1.000
_cell.angle_alpha   90.00
_cell.angle_beta   90.00
_cell.angle_gamma   90.00
#
_symmetry.space_group_name_H-M   'P 1'
#
loop_
_entity.id
_entity.type
_entity.pdbx_description
1 polymer ?
#
loop_
_entity_poly.entity_id
_entity_poly.type
_entity_poly.pdbx_seq_one_letter_code
_entity_poly.pdbx_strand_id
1 'polypeptide(L)'
;FQAENSASSEQEAKWKAANKRRARKNKFANAESIDRKARGMELYAMYMKSAAQHTSIAVGLWLLLLCMYVIVRTSDIMSNAWLKKWASTYETDVSAFDYLVQMLHIFHEEPAPGMDRTKYYLFHYILLVFLFILVSTLRDLLQYYISLRASRLLYSRVLHGLLYACPRFFDVTPIGRIMNRLSKDVETVDQDMAPSLRMMIEAVVTLAAILGIICWATPSFLYMAGFVLILYYVIASLYLGSSRELKRIESVELSLIHISEP
;
A
#
# COMPACT_ATOMS: atom_id res chain seq x y z
N PHE A 1 38.31 -49.45 31.12
CA PHE A 1 38.32 -49.61 29.64
C PHE A 1 36.90 -49.78 29.06
N GLN A 2 35.98 -50.57 29.68
CA GLN A 2 34.63 -50.77 29.20
C GLN A 2 33.69 -49.56 29.53
N ALA A 3 33.89 -48.87 30.64
CA ALA A 3 33.07 -47.69 31.03
C ALA A 3 33.41 -46.43 30.21
N GLU A 4 34.64 -46.24 29.77
CA GLU A 4 35.04 -45.12 28.89
C GLU A 4 34.49 -45.27 27.48
N ASN A 5 34.42 -46.48 26.95
CA ASN A 5 33.86 -46.76 25.62
C ASN A 5 32.34 -46.58 25.58
N SER A 6 31.62 -46.84 26.68
CA SER A 6 30.17 -46.60 26.77
C SER A 6 29.82 -45.12 26.88
N ALA A 7 30.62 -44.33 27.61
CA ALA A 7 30.45 -42.88 27.72
C ALA A 7 30.71 -42.15 26.39
N SER A 8 31.72 -42.60 25.63
CA SER A 8 32.00 -41.99 24.31
C SER A 8 30.96 -42.31 23.27
N SER A 9 30.36 -43.51 23.29
CA SER A 9 29.29 -43.91 22.38
C SER A 9 27.98 -43.16 22.66
N GLU A 10 27.69 -42.88 23.94
CA GLU A 10 26.52 -42.08 24.34
C GLU A 10 26.68 -40.61 23.97
N GLN A 11 27.86 -40.03 24.07
CA GLN A 11 28.17 -38.69 23.62
C GLN A 11 28.04 -38.54 22.09
N GLU A 12 28.54 -39.52 21.33
CA GLU A 12 28.39 -39.55 19.87
C GLU A 12 26.94 -39.71 19.44
N ALA A 13 26.12 -40.48 20.11
CA ALA A 13 24.73 -40.63 19.85
C ALA A 13 23.96 -39.32 20.13
N LYS A 14 24.27 -38.62 21.22
CA LYS A 14 23.72 -37.30 21.56
C LYS A 14 24.13 -36.24 20.53
N TRP A 15 25.40 -36.24 20.09
CA TRP A 15 25.88 -35.31 19.05
C TRP A 15 25.23 -35.56 17.69
N LYS A 16 25.10 -36.82 17.26
CA LYS A 16 24.40 -37.20 16.02
C LYS A 16 22.93 -36.81 16.06
N ALA A 17 22.29 -36.99 17.20
CA ALA A 17 20.86 -36.55 17.39
C ALA A 17 20.71 -35.01 17.35
N ALA A 18 21.63 -34.28 17.97
CA ALA A 18 21.65 -32.83 17.96
C ALA A 18 21.90 -32.28 16.53
N ASN A 19 22.84 -32.86 15.79
CA ASN A 19 23.12 -32.50 14.39
C ASN A 19 21.96 -32.82 13.46
N LYS A 20 21.28 -33.94 13.66
CA LYS A 20 20.07 -34.29 12.91
C LYS A 20 18.91 -33.32 13.18
N ARG A 21 18.78 -32.82 14.43
CA ARG A 21 17.83 -31.77 14.80
C ARG A 21 18.20 -30.42 14.18
N ARG A 22 19.50 -30.03 14.18
CA ARG A 22 20.01 -28.82 13.51
C ARG A 22 19.77 -28.85 11.99
N ALA A 23 20.09 -29.97 11.34
CA ALA A 23 19.88 -30.14 9.90
C ALA A 23 18.40 -30.08 9.52
N ARG A 24 17.49 -30.64 10.33
CA ARG A 24 16.04 -30.49 10.15
C ARG A 24 15.59 -29.03 10.34
N LYS A 25 16.08 -28.32 11.38
CA LYS A 25 15.78 -26.92 11.62
C LYS A 25 16.21 -26.03 10.45
N ASN A 26 17.41 -26.25 9.91
CA ASN A 26 17.94 -25.52 8.75
C ASN A 26 17.15 -25.83 7.47
N LYS A 27 16.70 -27.07 7.27
CA LYS A 27 15.89 -27.45 6.12
C LYS A 27 14.50 -26.75 6.13
N PHE A 28 13.89 -26.60 7.31
CA PHE A 28 12.62 -25.85 7.44
C PHE A 28 12.83 -24.33 7.30
N ALA A 29 13.90 -23.77 7.84
CA ALA A 29 14.25 -22.36 7.67
C ALA A 29 14.55 -22.02 6.21
N ASN A 30 15.26 -22.91 5.49
CA ASN A 30 15.53 -22.73 4.06
C ASN A 30 14.28 -22.89 3.19
N ALA A 31 13.38 -23.84 3.51
CA ALA A 31 12.11 -24.00 2.81
C ALA A 31 11.22 -22.74 2.96
N GLU A 32 11.20 -22.15 4.16
CA GLU A 32 10.46 -20.91 4.43
C GLU A 32 11.04 -19.70 3.68
N SER A 33 12.37 -19.64 3.51
CA SER A 33 13.03 -18.56 2.75
C SER A 33 12.82 -18.67 1.24
N ILE A 34 12.67 -19.89 0.71
CA ILE A 34 12.40 -20.13 -0.72
C ILE A 34 10.94 -19.78 -1.06
N ASP A 35 10.00 -20.09 -0.18
CA ASP A 35 8.57 -19.82 -0.40
C ASP A 35 8.24 -18.31 -0.37
N ARG A 36 9.02 -17.50 0.34
CA ARG A 36 8.91 -16.03 0.37
C ARG A 36 9.21 -15.35 -0.98
N LYS A 37 10.03 -15.96 -1.82
CA LYS A 37 10.50 -15.34 -3.08
C LYS A 37 9.47 -15.33 -4.20
N ALA A 38 8.48 -16.23 -4.17
CA ALA A 38 7.59 -16.49 -5.30
C ALA A 38 6.23 -15.74 -5.24
N ARG A 39 5.84 -15.12 -4.12
CA ARG A 39 4.42 -14.77 -3.85
C ARG A 39 4.08 -13.30 -3.64
N GLY A 40 4.92 -12.34 -4.02
CA GLY A 40 4.63 -10.92 -3.79
C GLY A 40 3.26 -10.46 -4.33
N MET A 41 2.96 -10.75 -5.59
CA MET A 41 1.67 -10.37 -6.23
C MET A 41 0.48 -11.17 -5.70
N GLU A 42 0.68 -12.44 -5.37
CA GLU A 42 -0.39 -13.29 -4.83
C GLU A 42 -0.83 -12.85 -3.43
N LEU A 43 0.09 -12.34 -2.62
CA LEU A 43 -0.22 -11.79 -1.29
C LEU A 43 -1.12 -10.56 -1.39
N TYR A 44 -0.81 -9.64 -2.29
CA TYR A 44 -1.67 -8.47 -2.54
C TYR A 44 -3.04 -8.90 -3.06
N ALA A 45 -3.09 -9.85 -3.98
CA ALA A 45 -4.35 -10.39 -4.49
C ALA A 45 -5.17 -11.10 -3.38
N MET A 46 -4.52 -11.81 -2.47
CA MET A 46 -5.16 -12.42 -1.32
C MET A 46 -5.73 -11.38 -0.36
N TYR A 47 -4.97 -10.31 -0.07
CA TYR A 47 -5.43 -9.19 0.74
C TYR A 47 -6.64 -8.50 0.10
N MET A 48 -6.57 -8.18 -1.18
CA MET A 48 -7.69 -7.56 -1.92
C MET A 48 -8.95 -8.43 -1.91
N LYS A 49 -8.80 -9.76 -2.10
CA LYS A 49 -9.93 -10.71 -2.00
C LYS A 49 -10.48 -10.82 -0.58
N SER A 50 -9.66 -10.58 0.43
CA SER A 50 -10.06 -10.65 1.85
C SER A 50 -10.93 -9.48 2.31
N ALA A 51 -11.10 -8.44 1.49
CA ALA A 51 -11.99 -7.31 1.80
C ALA A 51 -13.48 -7.72 1.90
N ALA A 52 -13.88 -8.85 1.31
CA ALA A 52 -15.23 -9.40 1.44
C ALA A 52 -15.23 -10.93 1.34
N GLN A 53 -16.29 -11.58 1.87
CA GLN A 53 -16.47 -13.03 1.78
C GLN A 53 -16.61 -13.51 0.33
N HIS A 54 -17.29 -12.74 -0.51
CA HIS A 54 -17.45 -13.01 -1.94
C HIS A 54 -16.50 -12.15 -2.77
N THR A 55 -15.81 -12.74 -3.72
CA THR A 55 -14.84 -12.06 -4.59
C THR A 55 -15.47 -10.90 -5.37
N SER A 56 -16.71 -11.05 -5.85
CA SER A 56 -17.43 -9.98 -6.57
C SER A 56 -17.70 -8.75 -5.70
N ILE A 57 -18.05 -8.94 -4.42
CA ILE A 57 -18.25 -7.83 -3.48
C ILE A 57 -16.90 -7.17 -3.16
N ALA A 58 -15.83 -7.95 -2.99
CA ALA A 58 -14.49 -7.41 -2.78
C ALA A 58 -14.05 -6.52 -3.95
N VAL A 59 -14.22 -6.99 -5.18
CA VAL A 59 -13.91 -6.21 -6.38
C VAL A 59 -14.76 -4.94 -6.44
N GLY A 60 -16.07 -5.03 -6.16
CA GLY A 60 -16.97 -3.88 -6.11
C GLY A 60 -16.53 -2.81 -5.09
N LEU A 61 -16.10 -3.22 -3.89
CA LEU A 61 -15.59 -2.31 -2.87
C LEU A 61 -14.29 -1.60 -3.31
N TRP A 62 -13.38 -2.33 -3.95
CA TRP A 62 -12.14 -1.74 -4.47
C TRP A 62 -12.38 -0.79 -5.64
N LEU A 63 -13.33 -1.13 -6.53
CA LEU A 63 -13.74 -0.23 -7.61
C LEU A 63 -14.42 1.02 -7.08
N LEU A 64 -15.32 0.89 -6.08
CA LEU A 64 -15.93 2.02 -5.40
C LEU A 64 -14.87 2.92 -4.77
N LEU A 65 -13.89 2.33 -4.08
CA LEU A 65 -12.79 3.06 -3.49
C LEU A 65 -11.97 3.81 -4.54
N LEU A 66 -11.62 3.16 -5.65
CA LEU A 66 -10.90 3.80 -6.76
C LEU A 66 -11.73 4.96 -7.35
N CYS A 67 -13.02 4.77 -7.53
CA CYS A 67 -13.93 5.84 -7.96
C CYS A 67 -13.91 7.03 -6.99
N MET A 68 -13.93 6.78 -5.68
CA MET A 68 -13.81 7.83 -4.67
C MET A 68 -12.47 8.59 -4.75
N TYR A 69 -11.36 7.90 -5.02
CA TYR A 69 -10.07 8.57 -5.24
C TYR A 69 -10.11 9.51 -6.44
N VAL A 70 -10.72 9.07 -7.54
CA VAL A 70 -10.90 9.91 -8.75
C VAL A 70 -11.79 11.12 -8.46
N ILE A 71 -12.90 10.94 -7.75
CA ILE A 71 -13.84 12.03 -7.39
C ILE A 71 -13.12 13.06 -6.49
N VAL A 72 -12.39 12.62 -5.47
CA VAL A 72 -11.61 13.51 -4.59
C VAL A 72 -10.61 14.31 -5.41
N ARG A 73 -9.91 13.66 -6.34
CA ARG A 73 -8.92 14.34 -7.18
C ARG A 73 -9.56 15.34 -8.15
N THR A 74 -10.70 14.98 -8.72
CA THR A 74 -11.46 15.90 -9.57
C THR A 74 -11.97 17.11 -8.78
N SER A 75 -12.45 16.91 -7.54
CA SER A 75 -12.88 18.01 -6.68
C SER A 75 -11.72 18.95 -6.31
N ASP A 76 -10.52 18.42 -6.06
CA ASP A 76 -9.32 19.22 -5.81
C ASP A 76 -8.94 20.06 -7.04
N ILE A 77 -8.91 19.46 -8.22
CA ILE A 77 -8.64 20.16 -9.48
C ILE A 77 -9.70 21.26 -9.73
N MET A 78 -10.96 20.97 -9.44
CA MET A 78 -12.06 21.91 -9.62
C MET A 78 -11.94 23.12 -8.69
N SER A 79 -11.57 22.92 -7.43
CA SER A 79 -11.35 24.02 -6.48
C SER A 79 -10.19 24.93 -6.90
N ASN A 80 -9.11 24.33 -7.41
CA ASN A 80 -7.97 25.07 -7.95
C ASN A 80 -8.33 25.82 -9.25
N ALA A 81 -9.13 25.22 -10.11
CA ALA A 81 -9.63 25.85 -11.31
C ALA A 81 -10.53 27.06 -11.02
N TRP A 82 -11.40 26.93 -10.01
CA TRP A 82 -12.25 28.02 -9.55
C TRP A 82 -11.44 29.18 -8.99
N LEU A 83 -10.43 28.89 -8.17
CA LEU A 83 -9.54 29.91 -7.63
C LEU A 83 -8.78 30.65 -8.74
N LYS A 84 -8.31 29.94 -9.77
CA LYS A 84 -7.69 30.55 -10.93
C LYS A 84 -8.64 31.45 -11.72
N LYS A 85 -9.88 30.99 -11.94
CA LYS A 85 -10.92 31.81 -12.58
C LYS A 85 -11.21 33.07 -11.77
N TRP A 86 -11.24 32.98 -10.44
CA TRP A 86 -11.39 34.16 -9.59
C TRP A 86 -10.22 35.13 -9.75
N ALA A 87 -8.97 34.63 -9.74
CA ALA A 87 -7.78 35.44 -9.95
C ALA A 87 -7.78 36.11 -11.34
N SER A 88 -8.12 35.39 -12.42
CA SER A 88 -8.16 35.92 -13.79
C SER A 88 -9.23 37.01 -14.00
N THR A 89 -10.22 37.13 -13.11
CA THR A 89 -11.18 38.23 -13.14
C THR A 89 -10.52 39.61 -12.87
N TYR A 90 -9.32 39.58 -12.27
CA TYR A 90 -8.52 40.77 -11.97
C TYR A 90 -7.35 40.95 -12.94
N GLU A 91 -7.02 39.95 -13.77
CA GLU A 91 -5.96 39.99 -14.79
C GLU A 91 -6.56 39.89 -16.20
N THR A 92 -5.93 40.59 -17.16
CA THR A 92 -6.42 40.68 -18.55
C THR A 92 -5.91 39.59 -19.48
N ASP A 93 -5.02 38.70 -19.01
CA ASP A 93 -4.41 37.66 -19.84
C ASP A 93 -5.19 36.32 -19.79
N VAL A 94 -5.74 35.92 -20.94
CA VAL A 94 -6.47 34.66 -21.12
C VAL A 94 -5.47 33.50 -21.29
N SER A 95 -5.47 32.54 -20.37
CA SER A 95 -4.61 31.38 -20.47
C SER A 95 -5.31 30.17 -21.11
N ALA A 96 -4.52 29.23 -21.68
CA ALA A 96 -5.04 27.99 -22.27
C ALA A 96 -5.96 27.18 -21.31
N PHE A 97 -5.79 27.37 -20.01
CA PHE A 97 -6.62 26.74 -18.99
C PHE A 97 -8.03 27.35 -18.90
N ASP A 98 -8.20 28.61 -19.27
CA ASP A 98 -9.51 29.28 -19.29
C ASP A 98 -10.41 28.69 -20.37
N TYR A 99 -9.83 28.21 -21.49
CA TYR A 99 -10.57 27.44 -22.50
C TYR A 99 -11.10 26.10 -21.93
N LEU A 100 -10.35 25.45 -21.03
CA LEU A 100 -10.77 24.22 -20.36
C LEU A 100 -11.98 24.45 -19.45
N VAL A 101 -11.91 25.47 -18.62
CA VAL A 101 -13.00 25.88 -17.71
C VAL A 101 -14.24 26.30 -18.49
N GLN A 102 -14.05 26.99 -19.60
CA GLN A 102 -15.13 27.41 -20.49
C GLN A 102 -15.76 26.25 -21.25
N MET A 103 -14.97 25.25 -21.71
CA MET A 103 -15.45 24.06 -22.39
C MET A 103 -16.29 23.13 -21.49
N LEU A 104 -15.95 23.06 -20.20
CA LEU A 104 -16.69 22.27 -19.22
C LEU A 104 -18.07 22.84 -18.87
N HIS A 105 -18.45 24.06 -19.33
CA HIS A 105 -19.73 24.72 -19.08
C HIS A 105 -20.20 24.79 -17.60
N ILE A 106 -19.36 24.38 -16.66
CA ILE A 106 -19.73 24.20 -15.25
C ILE A 106 -19.80 25.55 -14.52
N PHE A 107 -19.19 26.61 -15.05
CA PHE A 107 -19.04 27.92 -14.38
C PHE A 107 -19.50 29.10 -15.23
N HIS A 108 -20.65 29.00 -15.91
CA HIS A 108 -21.11 30.03 -16.85
C HIS A 108 -21.95 31.13 -16.21
N GLU A 109 -22.28 31.03 -14.92
CA GLU A 109 -23.09 32.06 -14.28
C GLU A 109 -22.22 33.25 -13.84
N GLU A 110 -22.47 34.38 -14.48
CA GLU A 110 -22.00 35.67 -13.96
C GLU A 110 -22.79 36.04 -12.69
N PRO A 111 -22.13 36.68 -11.69
CA PRO A 111 -22.80 37.13 -10.48
C PRO A 111 -24.00 38.02 -10.82
N ALA A 112 -25.12 37.76 -10.15
CA ALA A 112 -26.36 38.55 -10.35
C ALA A 112 -26.10 40.06 -10.16
N PRO A 113 -26.73 40.92 -10.94
CA PRO A 113 -26.52 42.35 -10.83
C PRO A 113 -26.91 42.85 -9.42
N GLY A 114 -25.91 43.35 -8.67
CA GLY A 114 -26.04 43.81 -7.28
C GLY A 114 -25.33 42.97 -6.22
N MET A 115 -24.78 41.82 -6.57
CA MET A 115 -23.95 41.03 -5.64
C MET A 115 -22.47 41.39 -5.78
N ASP A 116 -21.76 41.60 -4.65
CA ASP A 116 -20.32 41.81 -4.65
C ASP A 116 -19.64 40.60 -5.27
N ARG A 117 -18.91 40.80 -6.38
CA ARG A 117 -18.18 39.73 -7.10
C ARG A 117 -17.31 38.89 -6.17
N THR A 118 -16.60 39.52 -5.25
CA THR A 118 -15.74 38.84 -4.27
C THR A 118 -16.52 37.89 -3.38
N LYS A 119 -17.71 38.28 -2.89
CA LYS A 119 -18.56 37.43 -2.05
C LYS A 119 -19.07 36.21 -2.81
N TYR A 120 -19.43 36.40 -4.08
CA TYR A 120 -19.87 35.32 -4.96
C TYR A 120 -18.78 34.25 -5.15
N TYR A 121 -17.59 34.66 -5.56
CA TYR A 121 -16.46 33.73 -5.78
C TYR A 121 -16.03 33.06 -4.49
N LEU A 122 -15.99 33.79 -3.37
CA LEU A 122 -15.63 33.26 -2.06
C LEU A 122 -16.64 32.22 -1.58
N PHE A 123 -17.95 32.48 -1.73
CA PHE A 123 -18.98 31.53 -1.32
C PHE A 123 -18.86 30.19 -2.07
N HIS A 124 -18.70 30.22 -3.39
CA HIS A 124 -18.55 29.01 -4.19
C HIS A 124 -17.22 28.28 -3.89
N TYR A 125 -16.15 29.01 -3.64
CA TYR A 125 -14.88 28.40 -3.22
C TYR A 125 -15.02 27.66 -1.88
N ILE A 126 -15.65 28.26 -0.89
CA ILE A 126 -15.91 27.63 0.41
C ILE A 126 -16.77 26.37 0.23
N LEU A 127 -17.79 26.42 -0.62
CA LEU A 127 -18.63 25.27 -0.92
C LEU A 127 -17.86 24.12 -1.57
N LEU A 128 -16.99 24.42 -2.55
CA LEU A 128 -16.13 23.42 -3.21
C LEU A 128 -15.14 22.80 -2.24
N VAL A 129 -14.50 23.59 -1.38
CA VAL A 129 -13.58 23.10 -0.35
C VAL A 129 -14.32 22.24 0.66
N PHE A 130 -15.50 22.63 1.09
CA PHE A 130 -16.34 21.85 1.98
C PHE A 130 -16.72 20.49 1.37
N LEU A 131 -17.10 20.48 0.09
CA LEU A 131 -17.40 19.27 -0.66
C LEU A 131 -16.18 18.37 -0.77
N PHE A 132 -15.02 18.94 -1.08
CA PHE A 132 -13.73 18.20 -1.11
C PHE A 132 -13.42 17.54 0.22
N ILE A 133 -13.55 18.25 1.34
CA ILE A 133 -13.31 17.71 2.69
C ILE A 133 -14.30 16.58 2.98
N LEU A 134 -15.58 16.75 2.66
CA LEU A 134 -16.61 15.75 2.89
C LEU A 134 -16.31 14.45 2.12
N VAL A 135 -16.06 14.56 0.82
CA VAL A 135 -15.79 13.38 -0.03
C VAL A 135 -14.47 12.72 0.34
N SER A 136 -13.46 13.50 0.69
CA SER A 136 -12.17 12.97 1.18
C SER A 136 -12.33 12.19 2.49
N THR A 137 -13.11 12.70 3.42
CA THR A 137 -13.41 12.02 4.68
C THR A 137 -14.17 10.70 4.45
N LEU A 138 -15.19 10.72 3.57
CA LEU A 138 -15.92 9.50 3.20
C LEU A 138 -15.03 8.45 2.54
N ARG A 139 -14.12 8.85 1.66
CA ARG A 139 -13.11 7.98 1.07
C ARG A 139 -12.23 7.34 2.15
N ASP A 140 -11.73 8.13 3.09
CA ASP A 140 -10.87 7.63 4.16
C ASP A 140 -11.61 6.65 5.08
N LEU A 141 -12.85 6.94 5.43
CA LEU A 141 -13.70 6.01 6.20
C LEU A 141 -13.93 4.70 5.45
N LEU A 142 -14.21 4.76 4.15
CA LEU A 142 -14.34 3.57 3.31
C LEU A 142 -13.05 2.77 3.25
N GLN A 143 -11.91 3.43 3.09
CA GLN A 143 -10.58 2.81 3.11
C GLN A 143 -10.33 2.06 4.43
N TYR A 144 -10.57 2.71 5.57
CA TYR A 144 -10.42 2.08 6.88
C TYR A 144 -11.38 0.89 7.06
N TYR A 145 -12.63 1.03 6.62
CA TYR A 145 -13.59 -0.06 6.68
C TYR A 145 -13.12 -1.30 5.90
N ILE A 146 -12.64 -1.11 4.66
CA ILE A 146 -12.12 -2.19 3.80
C ILE A 146 -10.90 -2.84 4.45
N SER A 147 -9.98 -2.04 4.96
CA SER A 147 -8.75 -2.51 5.61
C SER A 147 -9.05 -3.33 6.85
N LEU A 148 -9.86 -2.83 7.77
CA LEU A 148 -10.26 -3.55 8.98
C LEU A 148 -10.96 -4.87 8.68
N ARG A 149 -11.80 -4.88 7.64
CA ARG A 149 -12.50 -6.11 7.24
C ARG A 149 -11.53 -7.15 6.66
N ALA A 150 -10.60 -6.72 5.81
CA ALA A 150 -9.58 -7.59 5.25
C ALA A 150 -8.69 -8.19 6.34
N SER A 151 -8.24 -7.36 7.28
CA SER A 151 -7.40 -7.77 8.38
C SER A 151 -8.10 -8.76 9.32
N ARG A 152 -9.34 -8.48 9.72
CA ARG A 152 -10.13 -9.42 10.54
C ARG A 152 -10.31 -10.77 9.86
N LEU A 153 -10.56 -10.80 8.55
CA LEU A 153 -10.72 -12.04 7.82
C LEU A 153 -9.41 -12.83 7.73
N LEU A 154 -8.29 -12.13 7.49
CA LEU A 154 -6.96 -12.75 7.48
C LEU A 154 -6.60 -13.31 8.85
N TYR A 155 -6.80 -12.54 9.91
CA TYR A 155 -6.57 -12.99 11.29
C TYR A 155 -7.40 -14.23 11.64
N SER A 156 -8.70 -14.21 11.33
CA SER A 156 -9.58 -15.34 11.54
C SER A 156 -9.11 -16.60 10.80
N ARG A 157 -8.62 -16.48 9.57
CA ARG A 157 -8.06 -17.60 8.81
C ARG A 157 -6.78 -18.15 9.43
N VAL A 158 -5.88 -17.27 9.88
CA VAL A 158 -4.64 -17.68 10.56
C VAL A 158 -4.97 -18.40 11.87
N LEU A 159 -5.88 -17.84 12.68
CA LEU A 159 -6.31 -18.43 13.93
C LEU A 159 -6.98 -19.79 13.72
N HIS A 160 -7.87 -19.89 12.73
CA HIS A 160 -8.52 -21.16 12.38
C HIS A 160 -7.48 -22.19 11.93
N GLY A 161 -6.54 -21.81 11.05
CA GLY A 161 -5.46 -22.70 10.64
C GLY A 161 -4.59 -23.19 11.79
N LEU A 162 -4.37 -22.33 12.80
CA LEU A 162 -3.62 -22.69 13.99
C LEU A 162 -4.41 -23.66 14.91
N LEU A 163 -5.70 -23.37 15.15
CA LEU A 163 -6.54 -24.20 16.02
C LEU A 163 -6.74 -25.62 15.46
N TYR A 164 -6.77 -25.77 14.16
CA TYR A 164 -6.90 -27.05 13.47
C TYR A 164 -5.55 -27.65 13.03
N ALA A 165 -4.44 -27.08 13.48
CA ALA A 165 -3.12 -27.62 13.15
C ALA A 165 -2.88 -28.96 13.85
N CYS A 166 -2.21 -29.87 13.14
CA CYS A 166 -1.85 -31.19 13.69
C CYS A 166 -0.90 -31.01 14.90
N PRO A 167 -1.05 -31.83 15.99
CA PRO A 167 -0.18 -31.77 17.17
C PRO A 167 1.30 -31.76 16.84
N ARG A 168 1.73 -32.51 15.83
CA ARG A 168 3.11 -32.54 15.34
C ARG A 168 3.64 -31.14 14.92
N PHE A 169 2.78 -30.23 14.52
CA PHE A 169 3.16 -28.84 14.19
C PHE A 169 3.66 -28.11 15.44
N PHE A 170 3.01 -28.28 16.58
CA PHE A 170 3.39 -27.67 17.85
C PHE A 170 4.67 -28.28 18.43
N ASP A 171 4.92 -29.57 18.20
CA ASP A 171 6.15 -30.23 18.63
C ASP A 171 7.39 -29.73 17.87
N VAL A 172 7.22 -29.33 16.61
CA VAL A 172 8.33 -28.92 15.73
C VAL A 172 8.51 -27.40 15.75
N THR A 173 7.44 -26.63 16.00
CA THR A 173 7.47 -25.17 15.90
C THR A 173 7.54 -24.55 17.30
N PRO A 174 8.56 -23.73 17.63
CA PRO A 174 8.63 -23.04 18.91
C PRO A 174 7.44 -22.12 19.11
N ILE A 175 6.83 -22.13 20.30
CA ILE A 175 5.67 -21.27 20.66
C ILE A 175 5.95 -19.81 20.42
N GLY A 176 7.17 -19.32 20.73
CA GLY A 176 7.56 -17.93 20.48
C GLY A 176 7.47 -17.51 19.02
N ARG A 177 7.71 -18.41 18.06
CA ARG A 177 7.53 -18.13 16.63
C ARG A 177 6.05 -18.00 16.26
N ILE A 178 5.20 -18.84 16.83
CA ILE A 178 3.75 -18.77 16.63
C ILE A 178 3.21 -17.45 17.18
N MET A 179 3.61 -17.09 18.39
CA MET A 179 3.20 -15.83 19.02
C MET A 179 3.68 -14.61 18.26
N ASN A 180 4.92 -14.62 17.77
CA ASN A 180 5.46 -13.52 16.96
C ASN A 180 4.69 -13.34 15.64
N ARG A 181 4.24 -14.43 15.00
CA ARG A 181 3.40 -14.35 13.81
C ARG A 181 2.00 -13.83 14.11
N LEU A 182 1.40 -14.25 15.22
CA LEU A 182 0.06 -13.81 15.61
C LEU A 182 0.03 -12.34 16.08
N SER A 183 1.13 -11.82 16.60
CA SER A 183 1.22 -10.41 17.02
C SER A 183 1.86 -9.56 15.94
N LYS A 184 3.17 -9.68 15.71
CA LYS A 184 3.96 -8.78 14.88
C LYS A 184 3.63 -8.85 13.39
N ASP A 185 3.43 -10.06 12.83
CA ASP A 185 3.10 -10.19 11.41
C ASP A 185 1.68 -9.67 11.13
N VAL A 186 0.74 -9.87 12.05
CA VAL A 186 -0.62 -9.32 11.95
C VAL A 186 -0.60 -7.80 12.12
N GLU A 187 0.15 -7.27 13.08
CA GLU A 187 0.35 -5.85 13.27
C GLU A 187 0.88 -5.17 12.01
N THR A 188 1.87 -5.78 11.34
CA THR A 188 2.40 -5.28 10.06
C THR A 188 1.32 -5.22 8.97
N VAL A 189 0.43 -6.20 8.90
CA VAL A 189 -0.70 -6.18 7.95
C VAL A 189 -1.69 -5.06 8.29
N ASP A 190 -1.96 -4.83 9.57
CA ASP A 190 -2.92 -3.83 10.02
C ASP A 190 -2.38 -2.40 9.91
N GLN A 191 -1.13 -2.18 10.31
CA GLN A 191 -0.58 -0.83 10.46
C GLN A 191 0.23 -0.36 9.25
N ASP A 192 0.93 -1.26 8.54
CA ASP A 192 1.83 -0.87 7.46
C ASP A 192 1.23 -1.09 6.07
N MET A 193 0.45 -2.16 5.87
CA MET A 193 -0.01 -2.53 4.54
C MET A 193 -1.12 -1.61 4.03
N ALA A 194 -2.06 -1.25 4.89
CA ALA A 194 -3.19 -0.39 4.52
C ALA A 194 -2.76 1.04 4.17
N PRO A 195 -1.94 1.74 4.98
CA PRO A 195 -1.40 3.06 4.62
C PRO A 195 -0.53 3.02 3.37
N SER A 196 0.29 1.98 3.19
CA SER A 196 1.15 1.83 2.01
C SER A 196 0.34 1.69 0.72
N LEU A 197 -0.72 0.89 0.73
CA LEU A 197 -1.65 0.77 -0.40
C LEU A 197 -2.37 2.09 -0.69
N ARG A 198 -2.81 2.82 0.35
CA ARG A 198 -3.39 4.15 0.22
C ARG A 198 -2.44 5.09 -0.51
N MET A 199 -1.22 5.24 -0.02
CA MET A 199 -0.20 6.11 -0.61
C MET A 199 0.09 5.75 -2.07
N MET A 200 0.14 4.45 -2.39
CA MET A 200 0.38 3.98 -3.76
C MET A 200 -0.79 4.35 -4.69
N ILE A 201 -2.04 4.10 -4.28
CA ILE A 201 -3.22 4.43 -5.10
C ILE A 201 -3.32 5.95 -5.30
N GLU A 202 -3.13 6.72 -4.23
CA GLU A 202 -3.18 8.19 -4.27
C GLU A 202 -2.08 8.75 -5.20
N ALA A 203 -0.86 8.23 -5.13
CA ALA A 203 0.24 8.64 -6.01
C ALA A 203 -0.06 8.34 -7.48
N VAL A 204 -0.58 7.15 -7.79
CA VAL A 204 -0.93 6.76 -9.17
C VAL A 204 -2.07 7.63 -9.72
N VAL A 205 -3.14 7.85 -8.95
CA VAL A 205 -4.27 8.69 -9.38
C VAL A 205 -3.83 10.14 -9.56
N THR A 206 -3.02 10.66 -8.65
CA THR A 206 -2.47 12.03 -8.73
C THR A 206 -1.58 12.20 -9.96
N LEU A 207 -0.66 11.27 -10.18
CA LEU A 207 0.23 11.30 -11.35
C LEU A 207 -0.55 11.24 -12.65
N ALA A 208 -1.53 10.33 -12.75
CA ALA A 208 -2.38 10.20 -13.93
C ALA A 208 -3.19 11.48 -14.19
N ALA A 209 -3.73 12.11 -13.16
CA ALA A 209 -4.48 13.37 -13.26
C ALA A 209 -3.59 14.53 -13.74
N ILE A 210 -2.41 14.68 -13.15
CA ILE A 210 -1.46 15.74 -13.51
C ILE A 210 -0.99 15.54 -14.96
N LEU A 211 -0.58 14.33 -15.34
CA LEU A 211 -0.17 14.03 -16.70
C LEU A 211 -1.32 14.26 -17.68
N GLY A 212 -2.54 13.87 -17.34
CA GLY A 212 -3.72 14.12 -18.17
C GLY A 212 -3.94 15.61 -18.45
N ILE A 213 -3.88 16.46 -17.43
CA ILE A 213 -4.03 17.91 -17.56
C ILE A 213 -2.91 18.51 -18.40
N ILE A 214 -1.66 18.14 -18.15
CA ILE A 214 -0.51 18.68 -18.88
C ILE A 214 -0.53 18.23 -20.34
N CYS A 215 -0.82 16.96 -20.62
CA CYS A 215 -0.92 16.43 -21.99
C CYS A 215 -2.02 17.12 -22.79
N TRP A 216 -3.12 17.49 -22.11
CA TRP A 216 -4.17 18.23 -22.77
C TRP A 216 -3.82 19.69 -23.04
N ALA A 217 -3.20 20.39 -22.06
CA ALA A 217 -2.78 21.79 -22.21
C ALA A 217 -1.64 21.96 -23.21
N THR A 218 -0.67 21.03 -23.22
CA THR A 218 0.52 21.07 -24.06
C THR A 218 0.86 19.66 -24.61
N PRO A 219 0.27 19.26 -25.75
CA PRO A 219 0.50 17.92 -26.32
C PRO A 219 1.97 17.59 -26.58
N SER A 220 2.78 18.58 -26.91
CA SER A 220 4.23 18.42 -27.13
C SER A 220 4.98 17.94 -25.88
N PHE A 221 4.42 18.18 -24.68
CA PHE A 221 5.00 17.72 -23.41
C PHE A 221 5.02 16.17 -23.31
N LEU A 222 4.15 15.47 -24.07
CA LEU A 222 4.06 14.02 -24.05
C LEU A 222 5.39 13.34 -24.42
N TYR A 223 6.13 13.91 -25.37
CA TYR A 223 7.45 13.38 -25.76
C TYR A 223 8.47 13.48 -24.64
N MET A 224 8.47 14.63 -23.92
CA MET A 224 9.37 14.84 -22.81
C MET A 224 8.98 13.98 -21.60
N ALA A 225 7.68 13.87 -21.31
CA ALA A 225 7.17 13.00 -20.25
C ALA A 225 7.52 11.52 -20.50
N GLY A 226 7.42 11.05 -21.76
CA GLY A 226 7.81 9.70 -22.13
C GLY A 226 9.28 9.42 -21.86
N PHE A 227 10.17 10.34 -22.24
CA PHE A 227 11.60 10.24 -21.96
C PHE A 227 11.89 10.15 -20.44
N VAL A 228 11.29 11.04 -19.65
CA VAL A 228 11.45 11.06 -18.20
C VAL A 228 10.92 9.78 -17.56
N LEU A 229 9.78 9.24 -18.00
CA LEU A 229 9.22 7.98 -17.52
C LEU A 229 10.13 6.78 -17.79
N ILE A 230 10.75 6.72 -18.97
CA ILE A 230 11.72 5.67 -19.31
C ILE A 230 12.95 5.77 -18.38
N LEU A 231 13.50 6.96 -18.22
CA LEU A 231 14.63 7.19 -17.31
C LEU A 231 14.29 6.80 -15.88
N TYR A 232 13.11 7.20 -15.40
CA TYR A 232 12.63 6.85 -14.07
C TYR A 232 12.46 5.32 -13.91
N TYR A 233 11.93 4.64 -14.93
CA TYR A 233 11.78 3.19 -14.91
C TYR A 233 13.12 2.46 -14.77
N VAL A 234 14.14 2.91 -15.51
CA VAL A 234 15.50 2.34 -15.42
C VAL A 234 16.07 2.53 -14.02
N ILE A 235 16.02 3.76 -13.48
CA ILE A 235 16.52 4.07 -12.14
C ILE A 235 15.72 3.27 -11.08
N ALA A 236 14.41 3.23 -11.17
CA ALA A 236 13.56 2.49 -10.24
C ALA A 236 13.86 0.99 -10.26
N SER A 237 14.10 0.39 -11.42
CA SER A 237 14.43 -1.04 -11.53
C SER A 237 15.75 -1.38 -10.85
N LEU A 238 16.76 -0.53 -11.01
CA LEU A 238 18.06 -0.67 -10.34
C LEU A 238 17.94 -0.48 -8.82
N TYR A 239 17.22 0.59 -8.40
CA TYR A 239 17.00 0.88 -6.99
C TYR A 239 16.24 -0.23 -6.27
N LEU A 240 15.14 -0.73 -6.86
CA LEU A 240 14.35 -1.81 -6.27
C LEU A 240 15.13 -3.11 -6.12
N GLY A 241 16.03 -3.41 -7.08
CA GLY A 241 16.95 -4.54 -6.98
C GLY A 241 17.86 -4.42 -5.76
N SER A 242 18.57 -3.31 -5.66
CA SER A 242 19.51 -3.03 -4.57
C SER A 242 18.82 -2.91 -3.21
N SER A 243 17.68 -2.23 -3.13
CA SER A 243 16.92 -2.05 -1.89
C SER A 243 16.39 -3.38 -1.31
N ARG A 244 15.98 -4.31 -2.18
CA ARG A 244 15.56 -5.66 -1.73
C ARG A 244 16.72 -6.47 -1.15
N GLU A 245 17.91 -6.38 -1.77
CA GLU A 245 19.10 -7.08 -1.26
C GLU A 245 19.56 -6.46 0.07
N LEU A 246 19.54 -5.12 0.21
CA LEU A 246 19.87 -4.45 1.46
C LEU A 246 18.93 -4.85 2.60
N LYS A 247 17.63 -4.83 2.39
CA LYS A 247 16.64 -5.29 3.39
C LYS A 247 16.82 -6.75 3.77
N ARG A 248 17.29 -7.58 2.83
CA ARG A 248 17.59 -8.97 3.10
C ARG A 248 18.81 -9.13 4.00
N ILE A 249 19.86 -8.35 3.77
CA ILE A 249 21.08 -8.34 4.60
C ILE A 249 20.74 -7.83 6.01
N GLU A 250 20.02 -6.72 6.12
CA GLU A 250 19.55 -6.16 7.39
C GLU A 250 18.79 -7.18 8.23
N SER A 251 17.84 -7.91 7.61
CA SER A 251 17.08 -8.95 8.32
C SER A 251 17.92 -10.12 8.81
N VAL A 252 19.03 -10.43 8.14
CA VAL A 252 19.97 -11.48 8.55
C VAL A 252 20.88 -10.99 9.68
N GLU A 253 21.38 -9.76 9.61
CA GLU A 253 22.25 -9.19 10.65
C GLU A 253 21.50 -8.96 11.96
N LEU A 254 20.27 -8.44 11.92
CA LEU A 254 19.41 -8.32 13.10
C LEU A 254 19.17 -9.68 13.78
N SER A 255 19.05 -10.76 13.00
CA SER A 255 18.91 -12.10 13.56
C SER A 255 20.18 -12.62 14.22
N LEU A 256 21.35 -12.20 13.74
CA LEU A 256 22.67 -12.57 14.32
C LEU A 256 22.96 -11.82 15.62
N ILE A 257 22.60 -10.51 15.69
CA ILE A 257 22.77 -9.69 16.89
C ILE A 257 21.90 -10.24 18.03
N HIS A 258 20.68 -10.64 17.74
CA HIS A 258 19.76 -11.22 18.75
C HIS A 258 20.18 -12.63 19.24
N ILE A 259 21.09 -13.30 18.53
CA ILE A 259 21.65 -14.60 18.92
C ILE A 259 22.93 -14.41 19.76
N SER A 260 23.59 -13.27 19.64
CA SER A 260 24.87 -12.97 20.31
C SER A 260 24.73 -12.23 21.64
N GLU A 261 23.53 -11.79 22.02
CA GLU A 261 23.27 -11.31 23.39
C GLU A 261 23.01 -12.50 24.33
N PRO A 262 23.81 -12.63 25.43
CA PRO A 262 23.70 -13.72 26.40
C PRO A 262 22.42 -13.61 27.26
#